data_72f64c8e4a7c5e09ec579b96d2f815c5
#
_entry.id   72f64c8e4a7c5e09ec579b96d2f815c5
#
_cell.length_a   1.000
_cell.length_b   1.000
_cell.length_c   1.000
_cell.angle_alpha   90.00
_cell.angle_beta   90.00
_cell.angle_gamma   90.00
#
_symmetry.space_group_name_H-M   'P 1'
#
loop_
_entity.id
_entity.type
_entity.pdbx_description
1 polymer ?
#
loop_
_entity_poly.entity_id
_entity_poly.type
_entity_poly.pdbx_seq_one_letter_code
_entity_poly.pdbx_strand_id
1 'polypeptide(L)'
;LVVLSLLPLAYVGLKAWQAGWAEALHLLWRPYVFGLLRNTLALMVGVTLTCGVIGLSLAWLLERSNLPGRRLWGVILCLPFAVPAFVSSFTWVSLSAQFEGLGGAILVMSLSKYPLIFLPVAATLRNLDPSL
;
A
#
# COMPACT_ATOMS: atom_id res chain seq x y z
N LEU A 1 -25.20 2.37 13.22
CA LEU A 1 -23.97 2.49 12.41
C LEU A 1 -23.80 1.29 11.47
N VAL A 2 -23.85 0.04 11.96
CA VAL A 2 -23.70 -1.18 11.14
C VAL A 2 -24.71 -1.24 10.00
N VAL A 3 -25.98 -0.91 10.26
CA VAL A 3 -27.03 -0.90 9.23
C VAL A 3 -26.75 0.14 8.14
N LEU A 4 -26.24 1.32 8.51
CA LEU A 4 -25.87 2.36 7.55
C LEU A 4 -24.69 1.91 6.67
N SER A 5 -23.72 1.19 7.23
CA SER A 5 -22.57 0.67 6.48
C SER A 5 -22.93 -0.45 5.50
N LEU A 6 -24.02 -1.16 5.76
CA LEU A 6 -24.54 -2.23 4.89
C LEU A 6 -25.37 -1.69 3.71
N LEU A 7 -25.88 -0.47 3.79
CA LEU A 7 -26.70 0.14 2.73
C LEU A 7 -26.04 0.15 1.35
N PRO A 8 -24.76 0.58 1.18
CA PRO A 8 -24.09 0.53 -0.11
C PRO A 8 -23.93 -0.88 -0.66
N LEU A 9 -23.64 -1.85 0.21
CA LEU A 9 -23.51 -3.26 -0.17
C LEU A 9 -24.86 -3.86 -0.58
N ALA A 10 -25.91 -3.57 0.16
CA ALA A 10 -27.27 -4.00 -0.19
C ALA A 10 -27.72 -3.39 -1.52
N TYR A 11 -27.41 -2.10 -1.78
CA TYR A 11 -27.73 -1.45 -3.04
C TYR A 11 -26.99 -2.10 -4.22
N VAL A 12 -25.69 -2.38 -4.08
CA VAL A 12 -24.91 -3.08 -5.11
C VAL A 12 -25.45 -4.48 -5.34
N GLY A 13 -25.79 -5.21 -4.28
CA GLY A 13 -26.42 -6.54 -4.37
C GLY A 13 -27.77 -6.52 -5.11
N LEU A 14 -28.63 -5.57 -4.79
CA LEU A 14 -29.92 -5.37 -5.47
C LEU A 14 -29.72 -5.03 -6.96
N LYS A 15 -28.78 -4.17 -7.28
CA LYS A 15 -28.46 -3.81 -8.67
C LYS A 15 -27.90 -4.99 -9.45
N ALA A 16 -27.02 -5.79 -8.86
CA ALA A 16 -26.51 -7.02 -9.47
C ALA A 16 -27.65 -8.04 -9.72
N TRP A 17 -28.57 -8.17 -8.79
CA TRP A 17 -29.75 -9.02 -8.94
C TRP A 17 -30.67 -8.55 -10.07
N GLN A 18 -30.95 -7.23 -10.16
CA GLN A 18 -31.79 -6.63 -11.20
C GLN A 18 -31.18 -6.73 -12.60
N ALA A 19 -29.84 -6.63 -12.72
CA ALA A 19 -29.14 -6.77 -13.99
C ALA A 19 -29.19 -8.21 -14.56
N GLY A 20 -29.45 -9.20 -13.71
CA GLY A 20 -29.44 -10.62 -14.08
C GLY A 20 -28.03 -11.21 -14.12
N TRP A 21 -27.93 -12.48 -13.76
CA TRP A 21 -26.64 -13.20 -13.67
C TRP A 21 -25.89 -13.28 -15.00
N ALA A 22 -26.63 -13.40 -16.12
CA ALA A 22 -26.03 -13.46 -17.45
C ALA A 22 -25.33 -12.16 -17.82
N GLU A 23 -25.95 -11.01 -17.55
CA GLU A 23 -25.37 -9.69 -17.79
C GLU A 23 -24.18 -9.41 -16.87
N ALA A 24 -24.30 -9.76 -15.59
CA ALA A 24 -23.21 -9.62 -14.62
C ALA A 24 -21.99 -10.45 -15.02
N LEU A 25 -22.17 -11.70 -15.44
CA LEU A 25 -21.09 -12.54 -15.94
C LEU A 25 -20.48 -11.98 -17.23
N HIS A 26 -21.30 -11.54 -18.18
CA HIS A 26 -20.80 -10.92 -19.42
C HIS A 26 -19.98 -9.66 -19.17
N LEU A 27 -20.37 -8.85 -18.17
CA LEU A 27 -19.59 -7.67 -17.75
C LEU A 27 -18.27 -8.05 -17.09
N LEU A 28 -18.23 -9.11 -16.28
CA LEU A 28 -17.01 -9.59 -15.63
C LEU A 28 -15.98 -10.16 -16.63
N TRP A 29 -16.46 -10.79 -17.72
CA TRP A 29 -15.58 -11.36 -18.75
C TRP A 29 -15.15 -10.36 -19.84
N ARG A 30 -15.45 -9.07 -19.65
CA ARG A 30 -14.95 -8.05 -20.59
C ARG A 30 -13.41 -7.93 -20.48
N PRO A 31 -12.72 -7.80 -21.62
CA PRO A 31 -11.25 -7.60 -21.63
C PRO A 31 -10.78 -6.42 -20.79
N TYR A 32 -11.62 -5.39 -20.67
CA TYR A 32 -11.38 -4.22 -19.82
C TYR A 32 -11.29 -4.58 -18.34
N VAL A 33 -12.22 -5.40 -17.81
CA VAL A 33 -12.22 -5.83 -16.40
C VAL A 33 -10.99 -6.68 -16.11
N PHE A 34 -10.59 -7.54 -17.03
CA PHE A 34 -9.38 -8.34 -16.90
C PHE A 34 -8.12 -7.46 -16.83
N GLY A 35 -8.05 -6.41 -17.66
CA GLY A 35 -7.00 -5.40 -17.63
C GLY A 35 -6.91 -4.69 -16.28
N LEU A 36 -8.06 -4.29 -15.72
CA LEU A 36 -8.13 -3.67 -14.39
C LEU A 36 -7.65 -4.62 -13.29
N LEU A 37 -8.11 -5.87 -13.30
CA LEU A 37 -7.69 -6.89 -12.33
C LEU A 37 -6.19 -7.12 -12.38
N ARG A 38 -5.63 -7.27 -13.57
CA ARG A 38 -4.18 -7.43 -13.75
C ARG A 38 -3.40 -6.24 -13.17
N ASN A 39 -3.84 -5.02 -13.47
CA ASN A 39 -3.18 -3.82 -12.96
C ASN A 39 -3.30 -3.70 -11.45
N THR A 40 -4.45 -4.05 -10.88
CA THR A 40 -4.67 -4.07 -9.43
C THR A 40 -3.78 -5.11 -8.74
N LEU A 41 -3.68 -6.32 -9.29
CA LEU A 41 -2.79 -7.36 -8.78
C LEU A 41 -1.33 -6.96 -8.88
N ALA A 42 -0.92 -6.39 -10.02
CA ALA A 42 0.44 -5.91 -10.22
C ALA A 42 0.79 -4.78 -9.24
N LEU A 43 -0.15 -3.84 -9.00
CA LEU A 43 0.01 -2.79 -8.01
C LEU A 43 0.14 -3.38 -6.60
N MET A 44 -0.75 -4.28 -6.22
CA MET A 44 -0.74 -4.92 -4.90
C MET A 44 0.57 -5.66 -4.64
N VAL A 45 0.99 -6.51 -5.57
CA VAL A 45 2.24 -7.27 -5.45
C VAL A 45 3.44 -6.33 -5.46
N GLY A 46 3.48 -5.38 -6.39
CA GLY A 46 4.57 -4.41 -6.51
C GLY A 46 4.76 -3.56 -5.25
N VAL A 47 3.68 -3.00 -4.72
CA VAL A 47 3.73 -2.20 -3.48
C VAL A 47 4.14 -3.06 -2.28
N THR A 48 3.57 -4.26 -2.15
CA THR A 48 3.88 -5.15 -1.01
C THR A 48 5.35 -5.58 -1.01
N LEU A 49 5.88 -5.98 -2.15
CA LEU A 49 7.28 -6.38 -2.28
C LEU A 49 8.22 -5.19 -2.02
N THR A 50 7.95 -4.04 -2.61
CA THR A 50 8.80 -2.85 -2.44
C THR A 50 8.76 -2.35 -0.99
N CYS A 51 7.58 -2.27 -0.37
CA CYS A 51 7.44 -1.95 1.06
C CYS A 51 8.16 -2.98 1.94
N GLY A 52 8.08 -4.27 1.59
CA GLY A 52 8.79 -5.35 2.27
C GLY A 52 10.30 -5.13 2.25
N VAL A 53 10.85 -4.95 1.05
CA VAL A 53 12.31 -4.72 0.89
C VAL A 53 12.75 -3.47 1.64
N ILE A 54 12.08 -2.33 1.46
CA ILE A 54 12.45 -1.07 2.12
C ILE A 54 12.26 -1.19 3.64
N GLY A 55 11.10 -1.64 4.09
CA GLY A 55 10.75 -1.71 5.51
C GLY A 55 11.66 -2.67 6.30
N LEU A 56 11.92 -3.87 5.75
CA LEU A 56 12.83 -4.85 6.37
C LEU A 56 14.26 -4.34 6.41
N SER A 57 14.77 -3.79 5.30
CA SER A 57 16.14 -3.28 5.22
C SER A 57 16.37 -2.14 6.20
N LEU A 58 15.44 -1.18 6.28
CA LEU A 58 15.54 -0.05 7.20
C LEU A 58 15.41 -0.48 8.66
N ALA A 59 14.51 -1.42 8.96
CA ALA A 59 14.37 -1.96 10.31
C ALA A 59 15.63 -2.70 10.76
N TRP A 60 16.18 -3.54 9.88
CA TRP A 60 17.43 -4.25 10.15
C TRP A 60 18.59 -3.27 10.37
N LEU A 61 18.75 -2.29 9.48
CA LEU A 61 19.81 -1.27 9.59
C LEU A 61 19.68 -0.47 10.88
N LEU A 62 18.47 -0.06 11.25
CA LEU A 62 18.24 0.75 12.45
C LEU A 62 18.47 -0.04 13.74
N GLU A 63 18.04 -1.30 13.81
CA GLU A 63 18.05 -2.09 15.04
C GLU A 63 19.33 -2.91 15.24
N ARG A 64 20.04 -3.26 14.15
CA ARG A 64 21.24 -4.10 14.21
C ARG A 64 22.54 -3.35 13.90
N SER A 65 22.53 -2.06 13.63
CA SER A 65 23.73 -1.25 13.48
C SER A 65 23.89 -0.22 14.62
N ASN A 66 25.12 0.17 14.89
CA ASN A 66 25.45 1.19 15.91
C ASN A 66 25.28 2.61 15.35
N LEU A 67 24.08 2.92 14.86
CA LEU A 67 23.79 4.24 14.30
C LEU A 67 23.71 5.31 15.40
N PRO A 68 24.52 6.39 15.32
CA PRO A 68 24.37 7.51 16.22
C PRO A 68 23.01 8.18 15.99
N GLY A 69 22.31 8.53 17.07
CA GLY A 69 20.99 9.16 16.94
C GLY A 69 19.85 8.23 16.51
N ARG A 70 19.96 6.93 16.77
CA ARG A 70 18.97 5.90 16.41
C ARG A 70 17.51 6.30 16.66
N ARG A 71 17.23 6.98 17.79
CA ARG A 71 15.87 7.46 18.11
C ARG A 71 15.36 8.48 17.10
N LEU A 72 16.25 9.40 16.69
CA LEU A 72 15.93 10.43 15.71
C LEU A 72 15.64 9.80 14.32
N TRP A 73 16.49 8.87 13.90
CA TRP A 73 16.29 8.13 12.65
C TRP A 73 14.97 7.35 12.63
N GLY A 74 14.59 6.72 13.75
CA GLY A 74 13.30 6.03 13.85
C GLY A 74 12.11 6.96 13.62
N VAL A 75 12.16 8.20 14.12
CA VAL A 75 11.11 9.20 13.88
C VAL A 75 11.12 9.67 12.41
N ILE A 76 12.29 10.00 11.87
CA ILE A 76 12.44 10.48 10.48
C ILE A 76 11.90 9.43 9.49
N LEU A 77 12.20 8.16 9.71
CA LEU A 77 11.72 7.06 8.86
C LEU A 77 10.20 6.86 8.92
N CYS A 78 9.52 7.37 9.93
CA CYS A 78 8.07 7.33 10.03
C CYS A 78 7.37 8.55 9.40
N LEU A 79 8.10 9.66 9.12
CA LEU A 79 7.53 10.89 8.58
C LEU A 79 6.73 10.71 7.28
N PRO A 80 7.16 9.89 6.31
CA PRO A 80 6.40 9.71 5.08
C PRO A 80 4.99 9.16 5.30
N PHE A 81 4.78 8.42 6.39
CA PHE A 81 3.47 7.89 6.75
C PHE A 81 2.47 8.97 7.20
N ALA A 82 2.97 10.07 7.74
CA ALA A 82 2.15 11.19 8.19
C ALA A 82 1.58 12.02 7.01
N VAL A 83 2.18 11.89 5.81
CA VAL A 83 1.72 12.63 4.64
C VAL A 83 0.58 11.86 3.97
N PRO A 84 -0.61 12.48 3.75
CA PRO A 84 -1.70 11.84 3.03
C PRO A 84 -1.27 11.39 1.63
N ALA A 85 -1.63 10.16 1.24
CA ALA A 85 -1.17 9.55 0.00
C ALA A 85 -1.51 10.37 -1.26
N PHE A 86 -2.68 11.05 -1.27
CA PHE A 86 -3.07 11.89 -2.40
C PHE A 86 -2.16 13.11 -2.57
N VAL A 87 -1.69 13.70 -1.45
CA VAL A 87 -0.76 14.84 -1.47
C VAL A 87 0.58 14.40 -2.04
N SER A 88 1.11 13.27 -1.55
CA SER A 88 2.33 12.67 -2.09
C SER A 88 2.21 12.39 -3.58
N SER A 89 1.12 11.74 -4.01
CA SER A 89 0.91 11.40 -5.42
C SER A 89 0.85 12.65 -6.31
N PHE A 90 0.10 13.66 -5.88
CA PHE A 90 0.01 14.93 -6.62
C PHE A 90 1.37 15.61 -6.76
N THR A 91 2.14 15.67 -5.68
CA THR A 91 3.47 16.27 -5.68
C THR A 91 4.43 15.57 -6.65
N TRP A 92 4.47 14.23 -6.63
CA TRP A 92 5.33 13.46 -7.51
C TRP A 92 4.97 13.61 -8.99
N VAL A 93 3.69 13.55 -9.33
CA VAL A 93 3.21 13.74 -10.71
C VAL A 93 3.47 15.18 -11.20
N SER A 94 3.32 16.18 -10.31
CA SER A 94 3.64 17.58 -10.64
C SER A 94 5.13 17.82 -10.89
N LEU A 95 6.00 17.01 -10.30
CA LEU A 95 7.45 17.11 -10.54
C LEU A 95 7.85 16.52 -11.89
N SER A 96 7.25 15.42 -12.31
CA SER A 96 7.53 14.80 -13.59
C SER A 96 6.42 13.83 -14.01
N ALA A 97 6.01 13.91 -15.28
CA ALA A 97 5.07 12.97 -15.89
C ALA A 97 5.58 11.51 -15.90
N GLN A 98 6.87 11.27 -15.66
CA GLN A 98 7.42 9.92 -15.53
C GLN A 98 6.84 9.13 -14.35
N PHE A 99 6.27 9.83 -13.35
CA PHE A 99 5.61 9.20 -12.20
C PHE A 99 4.14 8.85 -12.47
N GLU A 100 3.65 9.09 -13.68
CA GLU A 100 2.34 8.60 -14.11
C GLU A 100 2.37 7.09 -14.40
N GLY A 101 1.22 6.44 -14.25
CA GLY A 101 1.06 5.02 -14.51
C GLY A 101 1.42 4.10 -13.35
N LEU A 102 1.46 2.80 -13.65
CA LEU A 102 1.60 1.73 -12.65
C LEU A 102 2.92 1.80 -11.87
N GLY A 103 4.03 2.06 -12.55
CA GLY A 103 5.36 2.14 -11.93
C GLY A 103 5.47 3.30 -10.95
N GLY A 104 5.01 4.50 -11.34
CA GLY A 104 4.95 5.65 -10.46
C GLY A 104 4.04 5.43 -9.26
N ALA A 105 2.86 4.83 -9.48
CA ALA A 105 1.95 4.48 -8.41
C ALA A 105 2.58 3.51 -7.39
N ILE A 106 3.28 2.46 -7.85
CA ILE A 106 4.00 1.53 -6.98
C ILE A 106 5.04 2.27 -6.16
N LEU A 107 5.86 3.12 -6.79
CA LEU A 107 6.92 3.85 -6.12
C LEU A 107 6.37 4.81 -5.05
N VAL A 108 5.44 5.68 -5.41
CA VAL A 108 4.86 6.67 -4.50
C VAL A 108 4.13 6.03 -3.34
N MET A 109 3.33 4.99 -3.61
CA MET A 109 2.61 4.25 -2.57
C MET A 109 3.59 3.52 -1.64
N SER A 110 4.64 2.91 -2.18
CA SER A 110 5.64 2.22 -1.37
C SER A 110 6.39 3.16 -0.46
N LEU A 111 6.83 4.32 -0.97
CA LEU A 111 7.50 5.33 -0.16
C LEU A 111 6.60 5.91 0.94
N SER A 112 5.28 5.94 0.74
CA SER A 112 4.35 6.41 1.75
C SER A 112 3.96 5.32 2.76
N LYS A 113 4.02 4.04 2.40
CA LYS A 113 3.46 2.92 3.18
C LYS A 113 4.49 1.97 3.79
N TYR A 114 5.77 2.04 3.41
CA TYR A 114 6.79 1.17 4.00
C TYR A 114 6.85 1.24 5.54
N PRO A 115 6.50 2.35 6.23
CA PRO A 115 6.54 2.37 7.69
C PRO A 115 5.57 1.39 8.35
N LEU A 116 4.51 0.94 7.64
CA LEU A 116 3.60 -0.11 8.11
C LEU A 116 4.30 -1.46 8.29
N ILE A 117 5.35 -1.74 7.52
CA ILE A 117 6.19 -2.93 7.67
C ILE A 117 7.37 -2.63 8.58
N PHE A 118 8.00 -1.46 8.41
CA PHE A 118 9.13 -1.04 9.22
C PHE A 118 8.86 -1.07 10.73
N LEU A 119 7.74 -0.49 11.17
CA LEU A 119 7.42 -0.35 12.60
C LEU A 119 7.27 -1.69 13.33
N PRO A 120 6.45 -2.66 12.88
CA PRO A 120 6.33 -3.93 13.56
C PRO A 120 7.62 -4.75 13.50
N VAL A 121 8.35 -4.70 12.38
CA VAL A 121 9.64 -5.40 12.24
C VAL A 121 10.68 -4.81 13.19
N ALA A 122 10.82 -3.48 13.25
CA ALA A 122 11.73 -2.81 14.17
C ALA A 122 11.38 -3.14 15.63
N ALA A 123 10.09 -3.13 15.98
CA ALA A 123 9.64 -3.52 17.32
C ALA A 123 9.99 -4.98 17.66
N THR A 124 9.82 -5.89 16.72
CA THR A 124 10.18 -7.31 16.90
C THR A 124 11.69 -7.47 17.06
N LEU A 125 12.49 -6.85 16.18
CA LEU A 125 13.95 -6.94 16.23
C LEU A 125 14.53 -6.36 17.53
N ARG A 126 13.88 -5.35 18.10
CA ARG A 126 14.28 -4.73 19.38
C ARG A 126 14.06 -5.67 20.57
N ASN A 127 13.04 -6.54 20.49
CA ASN A 127 12.68 -7.48 21.54
C ASN A 127 13.37 -8.85 21.39
N LEU A 128 14.05 -9.09 20.27
CA LEU A 128 14.85 -10.31 20.08
C LEU A 128 16.17 -10.19 20.84
N ASP A 129 16.50 -11.25 21.58
CA ASP A 129 17.75 -11.35 22.33
C ASP A 129 18.96 -11.22 21.37
N PRO A 130 19.95 -10.36 21.70
CA PRO A 130 21.15 -10.20 20.88
C PRO A 130 21.99 -11.46 20.73
N SER A 131 21.72 -12.50 21.51
CA SER A 131 22.45 -13.78 21.51
C SER A 131 21.96 -14.81 20.47
N LEU A 132 20.89 -14.50 19.72
CA LEU A 132 20.36 -15.29 18.61
C LEU A 132 20.78 -14.71 17.26
#